data_40b2c86cf921c50a8f62e225385479b9
#
_entry.id   40b2c86cf921c50a8f62e225385479b9
#
_cell.length_a   1.000
_cell.length_b   1.000
_cell.length_c   1.000
_cell.angle_alpha   90.00
_cell.angle_beta   90.00
_cell.angle_gamma   90.00
#
_symmetry.space_group_name_H-M   'P 1'
#
loop_
_entity.id
_entity.type
_entity.pdbx_description
1 polymer ?
#
loop_
_entity_poly.entity_id
_entity_poly.type
_entity_poly.pdbx_seq_one_letter_code
_entity_poly.pdbx_strand_id
1 'polypeptide(L)'
;MSKDYSRRKFIKSTLTAGVALAGSNLAFSSGRNAYQYDPKGLPTTVLGKTGVVIPRIAIGLGSRFLNIKTLDEAIEMCNYALDNGLYYWDTAHAYENTATGAKSEERLGYIVKDRRKEIFLSSKVTARDPEKAKLEIEDSLKRLRTDHLDMLKIHAVESLKDVEEIRKKGGVLDVLSKLKEEGITRFIGFSGHGDAEALKAMVDTGRFDSMLFAMNHYDANKQNRQGTLIPAAKEKGMGIMLMKTIRPKETIKDIDIKQLVRFALSLDGPDGIAVGMDSKKVVDSNLDLLRNFKPMNAEEKSKFAMLLSPYFRHENLEWMNPGYFDGYRG
;
A
#
# COMPACT_ATOMS: atom_id res chain seq x y z
N MET A 1 10.74 -0.62 -34.53
CA MET A 1 11.39 0.40 -33.66
C MET A 1 10.35 0.98 -32.73
N SER A 2 10.44 0.68 -31.47
CA SER A 2 9.37 0.55 -30.51
C SER A 2 8.86 1.85 -29.89
N LYS A 3 7.56 1.85 -29.51
CA LYS A 3 6.87 2.89 -28.73
C LYS A 3 7.51 3.19 -27.36
N ASP A 4 8.43 2.35 -26.87
CA ASP A 4 9.16 2.49 -25.61
C ASP A 4 10.09 3.70 -25.55
N TYR A 5 10.64 4.11 -26.67
CA TYR A 5 11.53 5.28 -26.74
C TYR A 5 10.79 6.61 -26.52
N SER A 6 9.50 6.64 -26.83
CA SER A 6 8.63 7.82 -26.70
C SER A 6 8.34 8.17 -25.25
N ARG A 7 8.07 7.17 -24.36
CA ARG A 7 7.72 7.39 -22.94
C ARG A 7 8.92 7.86 -22.11
N ARG A 8 10.10 7.27 -22.32
CA ARG A 8 11.35 7.73 -21.66
C ARG A 8 11.75 9.16 -22.07
N LYS A 9 11.49 9.56 -23.32
CA LYS A 9 11.69 10.94 -23.78
C LYS A 9 10.63 11.88 -23.21
N PHE A 10 9.40 11.42 -23.03
CA PHE A 10 8.29 12.21 -22.51
C PHE A 10 8.49 12.58 -21.03
N ILE A 11 8.93 11.65 -20.18
CA ILE A 11 9.29 11.92 -18.79
C ILE A 11 10.41 12.98 -18.71
N LYS A 12 11.38 12.95 -19.64
CA LYS A 12 12.48 13.94 -19.72
C LYS A 12 12.09 15.28 -20.37
N SER A 13 11.09 15.32 -21.25
CA SER A 13 10.77 16.53 -22.06
C SER A 13 9.60 17.35 -21.53
N THR A 14 8.70 16.78 -20.72
CA THR A 14 7.61 17.53 -20.07
C THR A 14 8.07 18.37 -18.87
N LEU A 15 9.32 18.24 -18.47
CA LEU A 15 9.98 19.12 -17.49
C LEU A 15 10.25 20.55 -18.01
N THR A 16 10.11 20.81 -19.33
CA THR A 16 10.56 22.08 -19.93
C THR A 16 9.49 22.88 -20.70
N ALA A 17 8.24 22.43 -20.84
CA ALA A 17 7.26 23.20 -21.62
C ALA A 17 5.85 23.17 -20.99
N GLY A 18 5.46 24.26 -20.40
CA GLY A 18 4.05 24.54 -20.09
C GLY A 18 3.28 24.82 -21.38
N VAL A 19 2.38 23.93 -21.76
CA VAL A 19 1.35 24.22 -22.76
C VAL A 19 0.04 23.58 -22.29
N ALA A 20 -0.97 24.44 -22.13
CA ALA A 20 -2.35 24.05 -21.87
C ALA A 20 -2.94 23.35 -23.10
N LEU A 21 -3.57 22.21 -22.91
CA LEU A 21 -4.52 21.63 -23.87
C LEU A 21 -5.76 21.12 -23.16
N ALA A 22 -6.88 21.55 -23.71
CA ALA A 22 -8.23 21.32 -23.25
C ALA A 22 -8.67 19.86 -23.35
N GLY A 23 -9.64 19.52 -22.51
CA GLY A 23 -10.26 18.22 -22.29
C GLY A 23 -10.40 17.30 -23.50
N SER A 24 -10.01 16.06 -23.27
CA SER A 24 -10.58 14.91 -23.95
C SER A 24 -10.65 13.76 -22.95
N ASN A 25 -11.88 13.24 -22.74
CA ASN A 25 -12.14 11.98 -22.08
C ASN A 25 -11.43 10.86 -22.83
N LEU A 26 -10.19 10.57 -22.47
CA LEU A 26 -9.49 9.37 -22.94
C LEU A 26 -10.04 8.18 -22.18
N ALA A 27 -11.11 7.59 -22.72
CA ALA A 27 -11.45 6.21 -22.43
C ALA A 27 -10.15 5.39 -22.54
N PHE A 28 -9.78 4.68 -21.48
CA PHE A 28 -8.67 3.75 -21.50
C PHE A 28 -8.86 2.80 -22.69
N SER A 29 -8.10 3.02 -23.76
CA SER A 29 -8.24 2.26 -24.99
C SER A 29 -7.98 0.78 -24.72
N SER A 30 -8.90 -0.06 -25.10
CA SER A 30 -8.96 -1.52 -25.05
C SER A 30 -7.89 -2.23 -25.89
N GLY A 31 -6.65 -1.77 -25.82
CA GLY A 31 -5.53 -2.32 -26.61
C GLY A 31 -4.27 -2.68 -25.82
N ARG A 32 -4.25 -2.46 -24.48
CA ARG A 32 -3.20 -3.01 -23.63
C ARG A 32 -3.64 -4.39 -23.19
N ASN A 33 -2.80 -5.39 -23.39
CA ASN A 33 -3.00 -6.76 -22.92
C ASN A 33 -3.64 -6.75 -21.53
N ALA A 34 -4.82 -7.36 -21.40
CA ALA A 34 -5.59 -7.39 -20.16
C ALA A 34 -4.73 -7.89 -18.98
N TYR A 35 -4.91 -7.29 -17.82
CA TYR A 35 -4.32 -7.81 -16.57
C TYR A 35 -4.84 -9.21 -16.30
N GLN A 36 -3.99 -10.05 -15.74
CA GLN A 36 -4.27 -11.47 -15.49
C GLN A 36 -4.28 -11.76 -13.99
N TYR A 37 -4.97 -10.91 -13.23
CA TYR A 37 -5.12 -11.11 -11.79
C TYR A 37 -5.98 -12.34 -11.53
N ASP A 38 -5.40 -13.32 -10.85
CA ASP A 38 -6.08 -14.58 -10.56
C ASP A 38 -6.01 -14.85 -9.04
N PRO A 39 -7.11 -14.73 -8.31
CA PRO A 39 -7.16 -14.97 -6.87
C PRO A 39 -7.04 -16.44 -6.47
N LYS A 40 -6.97 -17.39 -7.40
CA LYS A 40 -6.89 -18.84 -7.11
C LYS A 40 -7.93 -19.32 -6.09
N GLY A 41 -9.14 -18.78 -6.18
CA GLY A 41 -10.24 -19.12 -5.27
C GLY A 41 -10.17 -18.47 -3.89
N LEU A 42 -9.21 -17.57 -3.64
CA LEU A 42 -9.17 -16.80 -2.38
C LEU A 42 -10.36 -15.83 -2.28
N PRO A 43 -10.84 -15.52 -1.07
CA PRO A 43 -11.81 -14.45 -0.84
C PRO A 43 -11.27 -13.11 -1.34
N THR A 44 -12.07 -12.42 -2.13
CA THR A 44 -11.74 -11.14 -2.75
C THR A 44 -12.69 -10.03 -2.31
N THR A 45 -12.31 -8.81 -2.62
CA THR A 45 -13.12 -7.61 -2.49
C THR A 45 -12.82 -6.65 -3.64
N VAL A 46 -13.68 -5.66 -3.84
CA VAL A 46 -13.40 -4.55 -4.78
C VAL A 46 -12.70 -3.43 -4.02
N LEU A 47 -11.57 -2.97 -4.52
CA LEU A 47 -10.82 -1.87 -3.92
C LEU A 47 -11.52 -0.53 -4.21
N GLY A 48 -12.50 -0.17 -3.38
CA GLY A 48 -13.29 1.05 -3.52
C GLY A 48 -13.75 1.30 -4.96
N LYS A 49 -13.75 2.57 -5.38
CA LYS A 49 -14.16 3.01 -6.74
C LYS A 49 -13.18 2.63 -7.86
N THR A 50 -12.04 2.00 -7.54
CA THR A 50 -11.10 1.56 -8.59
C THR A 50 -11.69 0.48 -9.50
N GLY A 51 -12.70 -0.24 -9.02
CA GLY A 51 -13.29 -1.38 -9.71
C GLY A 51 -12.39 -2.62 -9.77
N VAL A 52 -11.19 -2.55 -9.20
CA VAL A 52 -10.25 -3.68 -9.20
C VAL A 52 -10.62 -4.66 -8.10
N VAL A 53 -10.81 -5.91 -8.49
CA VAL A 53 -10.93 -7.02 -7.54
C VAL A 53 -9.54 -7.32 -6.98
N ILE A 54 -9.42 -7.46 -5.67
CA ILE A 54 -8.16 -7.78 -4.97
C ILE A 54 -8.37 -8.90 -3.95
N PRO A 55 -7.33 -9.70 -3.62
CA PRO A 55 -7.38 -10.57 -2.46
C PRO A 55 -7.45 -9.70 -1.19
N ARG A 56 -8.16 -10.16 -0.17
CA ARG A 56 -8.33 -9.39 1.07
C ARG A 56 -7.06 -9.23 1.90
N ILE A 57 -6.00 -9.99 1.57
CA ILE A 57 -4.64 -9.79 2.09
C ILE A 57 -3.73 -9.39 0.92
N ALA A 58 -3.10 -8.22 1.05
CA ALA A 58 -1.99 -7.79 0.21
C ALA A 58 -0.66 -8.19 0.86
N ILE A 59 0.35 -8.47 0.06
CA ILE A 59 1.70 -8.73 0.57
C ILE A 59 2.39 -7.40 0.85
N GLY A 60 2.69 -7.15 2.13
CA GLY A 60 3.54 -6.04 2.57
C GLY A 60 5.01 -6.40 2.39
N LEU A 61 5.68 -5.73 1.48
CA LEU A 61 7.06 -6.01 1.07
C LEU A 61 8.08 -5.05 1.70
N GLY A 62 7.84 -4.69 2.97
CA GLY A 62 8.73 -3.87 3.80
C GLY A 62 9.70 -4.70 4.64
N SER A 63 9.83 -4.34 5.93
CA SER A 63 10.86 -4.86 6.84
C SER A 63 10.94 -6.39 6.92
N ARG A 64 9.80 -7.11 6.97
CA ARG A 64 9.84 -8.59 6.99
C ARG A 64 10.42 -9.16 5.71
N PHE A 65 9.98 -8.67 4.56
CA PHE A 65 10.52 -9.11 3.27
C PHE A 65 12.02 -8.81 3.13
N LEU A 66 12.46 -7.68 3.66
CA LEU A 66 13.88 -7.28 3.65
C LEU A 66 14.76 -8.12 4.60
N ASN A 67 14.17 -8.84 5.55
CA ASN A 67 14.88 -9.78 6.42
C ASN A 67 15.14 -11.15 5.76
N ILE A 68 14.56 -11.43 4.59
CA ILE A 68 14.90 -12.63 3.81
C ILE A 68 16.36 -12.51 3.39
N LYS A 69 17.16 -13.54 3.70
CA LYS A 69 18.62 -13.48 3.60
C LYS A 69 19.09 -13.36 2.15
N THR A 70 18.57 -14.19 1.27
CA THR A 70 19.02 -14.26 -0.12
C THR A 70 17.98 -13.72 -1.11
N LEU A 71 18.46 -13.31 -2.29
CA LEU A 71 17.60 -12.89 -3.38
C LEU A 71 16.72 -14.04 -3.89
N ASP A 72 17.30 -15.24 -3.98
CA ASP A 72 16.60 -16.43 -4.50
C ASP A 72 15.44 -16.83 -3.58
N GLU A 73 15.64 -16.83 -2.25
CA GLU A 73 14.56 -17.07 -1.27
C GLU A 73 13.44 -16.01 -1.40
N ALA A 74 13.81 -14.75 -1.61
CA ALA A 74 12.83 -13.67 -1.79
C ALA A 74 12.01 -13.85 -3.08
N ILE A 75 12.68 -14.22 -4.18
CA ILE A 75 12.03 -14.51 -5.47
C ILE A 75 11.12 -15.74 -5.34
N GLU A 76 11.60 -16.78 -4.71
CA GLU A 76 10.84 -18.03 -4.52
C GLU A 76 9.58 -17.79 -3.68
N MET A 77 9.69 -17.07 -2.57
CA MET A 77 8.55 -16.72 -1.72
C MET A 77 7.51 -15.88 -2.47
N CYS A 78 7.93 -14.86 -3.21
CA CYS A 78 7.02 -14.00 -3.96
C CYS A 78 6.31 -14.74 -5.10
N ASN A 79 7.04 -15.57 -5.86
CA ASN A 79 6.42 -16.41 -6.90
C ASN A 79 5.42 -17.38 -6.29
N TYR A 80 5.79 -18.05 -5.20
CA TYR A 80 4.88 -18.96 -4.48
C TYR A 80 3.59 -18.25 -4.04
N ALA A 81 3.71 -17.05 -3.48
CA ALA A 81 2.55 -16.26 -3.07
C ALA A 81 1.66 -15.85 -4.26
N LEU A 82 2.27 -15.43 -5.37
CA LEU A 82 1.57 -15.06 -6.60
C LEU A 82 0.83 -16.25 -7.22
N ASP A 83 1.49 -17.40 -7.31
CA ASP A 83 0.92 -18.65 -7.84
C ASP A 83 -0.27 -19.16 -7.00
N ASN A 84 -0.34 -18.73 -5.74
CA ASN A 84 -1.44 -19.02 -4.81
C ASN A 84 -2.47 -17.88 -4.67
N GLY A 85 -2.43 -16.86 -5.56
CA GLY A 85 -3.48 -15.84 -5.67
C GLY A 85 -3.23 -14.56 -4.86
N LEU A 86 -2.09 -14.40 -4.21
CA LEU A 86 -1.72 -13.17 -3.51
C LEU A 86 -1.04 -12.19 -4.47
N TYR A 87 -1.78 -11.65 -5.41
CA TYR A 87 -1.26 -10.80 -6.48
C TYR A 87 -1.21 -9.29 -6.14
N TYR A 88 -1.74 -8.83 -5.00
CA TYR A 88 -1.58 -7.45 -4.56
C TYR A 88 -0.28 -7.30 -3.77
N TRP A 89 0.68 -6.58 -4.35
CA TRP A 89 2.01 -6.35 -3.81
C TRP A 89 2.20 -4.89 -3.43
N ASP A 90 2.52 -4.62 -2.16
CA ASP A 90 2.72 -3.28 -1.63
C ASP A 90 4.16 -3.07 -1.17
N THR A 91 4.92 -2.29 -1.92
CA THR A 91 6.31 -1.90 -1.65
C THR A 91 6.44 -0.38 -1.48
N ALA A 92 7.65 0.15 -1.39
CA ALA A 92 7.98 1.57 -1.39
C ALA A 92 9.41 1.82 -1.85
N HIS A 93 9.67 3.00 -2.44
CA HIS A 93 11.02 3.46 -2.78
C HIS A 93 11.97 3.42 -1.59
N ALA A 94 11.47 3.82 -0.41
CA ALA A 94 12.25 3.91 0.82
C ALA A 94 12.51 2.55 1.52
N TYR A 95 11.94 1.44 1.03
CA TYR A 95 12.12 0.15 1.70
C TYR A 95 13.50 -0.45 1.39
N GLU A 96 14.41 -0.24 2.34
CA GLU A 96 15.80 -0.68 2.27
C GLU A 96 16.26 -1.25 3.61
N ASN A 97 17.00 -2.34 3.56
CA ASN A 97 17.77 -2.85 4.71
C ASN A 97 19.18 -2.26 4.61
N THR A 98 19.47 -1.24 5.42
CA THR A 98 20.73 -0.52 5.35
C THR A 98 21.96 -1.36 5.77
N ALA A 99 21.74 -2.40 6.60
CA ALA A 99 22.81 -3.30 7.00
C ALA A 99 23.28 -4.22 5.86
N THR A 100 22.37 -4.58 4.93
CA THR A 100 22.67 -5.50 3.82
C THR A 100 22.66 -4.81 2.46
N GLY A 101 22.18 -3.57 2.38
CA GLY A 101 21.93 -2.85 1.13
C GLY A 101 20.77 -3.39 0.30
N ALA A 102 20.00 -4.33 0.82
CA ALA A 102 18.89 -4.94 0.10
C ALA A 102 17.73 -3.94 -0.04
N LYS A 103 17.27 -3.73 -1.27
CA LYS A 103 16.11 -2.87 -1.58
C LYS A 103 14.94 -3.72 -2.07
N SER A 104 13.77 -3.46 -1.50
CA SER A 104 12.56 -4.23 -1.84
C SER A 104 12.23 -4.16 -3.33
N GLU A 105 12.20 -2.96 -3.91
CA GLU A 105 11.88 -2.77 -5.33
C GLU A 105 12.87 -3.47 -6.27
N GLU A 106 14.17 -3.48 -5.93
CA GLU A 106 15.18 -4.19 -6.73
C GLU A 106 14.95 -5.70 -6.75
N ARG A 107 14.65 -6.29 -5.57
CA ARG A 107 14.31 -7.72 -5.45
C ARG A 107 13.06 -8.07 -6.26
N LEU A 108 12.03 -7.23 -6.18
CA LEU A 108 10.78 -7.43 -6.91
C LEU A 108 10.96 -7.29 -8.43
N GLY A 109 11.86 -6.45 -8.88
CA GLY A 109 12.14 -6.24 -10.29
C GLY A 109 12.57 -7.51 -11.04
N TYR A 110 13.11 -8.52 -10.36
CA TYR A 110 13.43 -9.81 -10.96
C TYR A 110 12.20 -10.62 -11.34
N ILE A 111 11.06 -10.40 -10.68
CA ILE A 111 9.80 -11.09 -10.95
C ILE A 111 8.90 -10.22 -11.83
N VAL A 112 8.82 -8.95 -11.49
CA VAL A 112 7.93 -7.99 -12.18
C VAL A 112 8.25 -7.89 -13.67
N LYS A 113 9.52 -7.94 -14.08
CA LYS A 113 9.93 -7.90 -15.51
C LYS A 113 9.24 -8.96 -16.37
N ASP A 114 8.98 -10.12 -15.78
CA ASP A 114 8.43 -11.28 -16.49
C ASP A 114 6.93 -11.48 -16.23
N ARG A 115 6.45 -11.11 -15.03
CA ARG A 115 5.09 -11.40 -14.53
C ARG A 115 4.25 -10.15 -14.25
N ARG A 116 4.61 -8.98 -14.82
CA ARG A 116 3.98 -7.68 -14.53
C ARG A 116 2.44 -7.69 -14.61
N LYS A 117 1.88 -8.43 -15.57
CA LYS A 117 0.43 -8.46 -15.81
C LYS A 117 -0.35 -9.23 -14.75
N GLU A 118 0.31 -10.12 -14.03
CA GLU A 118 -0.27 -10.94 -12.98
C GLU A 118 -0.29 -10.22 -11.63
N ILE A 119 0.41 -9.07 -11.50
CA ILE A 119 0.66 -8.39 -10.24
C ILE A 119 -0.07 -7.04 -10.22
N PHE A 120 -0.92 -6.81 -9.20
CA PHE A 120 -1.36 -5.47 -8.82
C PHE A 120 -0.24 -4.83 -8.00
N LEU A 121 0.58 -4.01 -8.67
CA LEU A 121 1.82 -3.48 -8.13
C LEU A 121 1.61 -2.07 -7.56
N SER A 122 1.87 -1.94 -6.26
CA SER A 122 1.79 -0.68 -5.53
C SER A 122 3.15 -0.28 -4.98
N SER A 123 3.56 0.97 -5.23
CA SER A 123 4.73 1.56 -4.58
C SER A 123 4.42 2.94 -3.99
N LYS A 124 5.40 3.56 -3.31
CA LYS A 124 5.22 4.80 -2.56
C LYS A 124 6.40 5.75 -2.78
N VAL A 125 6.09 7.05 -2.85
CA VAL A 125 7.06 8.15 -2.90
C VAL A 125 7.12 8.85 -1.55
N THR A 126 8.33 9.12 -1.05
CA THR A 126 8.55 9.75 0.26
C THR A 126 8.75 11.27 0.15
N ALA A 127 9.37 11.73 -0.93
CA ALA A 127 9.65 13.14 -1.13
C ALA A 127 8.37 13.98 -1.25
N ARG A 128 8.37 15.13 -0.56
CA ARG A 128 7.33 16.17 -0.68
C ARG A 128 7.68 17.20 -1.74
N ASP A 129 8.98 17.43 -1.95
CA ASP A 129 9.47 18.25 -3.05
C ASP A 129 9.12 17.59 -4.40
N PRO A 130 8.47 18.30 -5.33
CA PRO A 130 7.97 17.70 -6.56
C PRO A 130 9.07 17.17 -7.49
N GLU A 131 10.25 17.82 -7.54
CA GLU A 131 11.33 17.36 -8.41
C GLU A 131 12.01 16.11 -7.82
N LYS A 132 12.23 16.08 -6.50
CA LYS A 132 12.73 14.88 -5.82
C LYS A 132 11.73 13.72 -5.94
N ALA A 133 10.42 14.01 -5.83
CA ALA A 133 9.39 12.98 -5.99
C ALA A 133 9.44 12.33 -7.38
N LYS A 134 9.62 13.11 -8.44
CA LYS A 134 9.80 12.59 -9.81
C LYS A 134 11.01 11.66 -9.92
N LEU A 135 12.14 12.06 -9.33
CA LEU A 135 13.37 11.25 -9.34
C LEU A 135 13.18 9.94 -8.57
N GLU A 136 12.53 9.96 -7.39
CA GLU A 136 12.19 8.75 -6.64
C GLU A 136 11.29 7.81 -7.45
N ILE A 137 10.29 8.35 -8.15
CA ILE A 137 9.35 7.55 -8.96
C ILE A 137 10.05 6.94 -10.18
N GLU A 138 10.91 7.70 -10.86
CA GLU A 138 11.73 7.19 -11.96
C GLU A 138 12.65 6.06 -11.50
N ASP A 139 13.30 6.23 -10.35
CA ASP A 139 14.16 5.21 -9.76
C ASP A 139 13.37 3.97 -9.34
N SER A 140 12.17 4.13 -8.77
CA SER A 140 11.25 3.03 -8.45
C SER A 140 10.87 2.22 -9.69
N LEU A 141 10.50 2.86 -10.79
CA LEU A 141 10.18 2.18 -12.05
C LEU A 141 11.39 1.41 -12.60
N LYS A 142 12.59 2.00 -12.49
CA LYS A 142 13.85 1.36 -12.89
C LYS A 142 14.16 0.14 -12.03
N ARG A 143 14.08 0.25 -10.69
CA ARG A 143 14.29 -0.86 -9.76
C ARG A 143 13.29 -1.99 -9.98
N LEU A 144 12.02 -1.65 -10.14
CA LEU A 144 10.93 -2.58 -10.42
C LEU A 144 10.94 -3.14 -11.85
N ARG A 145 11.79 -2.63 -12.74
CA ARG A 145 11.91 -3.05 -14.15
C ARG A 145 10.58 -3.03 -14.90
N THR A 146 9.80 -1.97 -14.68
CA THR A 146 8.49 -1.74 -15.30
C THR A 146 8.35 -0.30 -15.77
N ASP A 147 7.43 -0.05 -16.68
CA ASP A 147 7.10 1.30 -17.17
C ASP A 147 5.87 1.91 -16.49
N HIS A 148 5.20 1.16 -15.58
CA HIS A 148 4.01 1.62 -14.90
C HIS A 148 3.74 0.90 -13.58
N LEU A 149 2.95 1.55 -12.72
CA LEU A 149 2.41 1.02 -11.48
C LEU A 149 0.88 0.87 -11.58
N ASP A 150 0.30 0.01 -10.75
CA ASP A 150 -1.15 0.02 -10.57
C ASP A 150 -1.55 1.08 -9.54
N MET A 151 -0.79 1.23 -8.47
CA MET A 151 -1.05 2.20 -7.43
C MET A 151 0.24 2.93 -7.05
N LEU A 152 0.24 4.25 -7.09
CA LEU A 152 1.31 5.09 -6.54
C LEU A 152 0.79 5.87 -5.34
N LYS A 153 1.45 5.74 -4.19
CA LYS A 153 1.03 6.36 -2.93
C LYS A 153 2.02 7.42 -2.46
N ILE A 154 1.50 8.47 -1.83
CA ILE A 154 2.31 9.35 -0.98
C ILE A 154 2.57 8.60 0.33
N HIS A 155 3.84 8.42 0.69
CA HIS A 155 4.27 7.63 1.84
C HIS A 155 4.19 8.43 3.13
N ALA A 156 3.71 7.80 4.21
CA ALA A 156 3.82 8.28 5.59
C ALA A 156 3.35 9.72 5.80
N VAL A 157 2.05 9.97 5.57
CA VAL A 157 1.43 11.24 5.95
C VAL A 157 1.39 11.33 7.48
N GLU A 158 2.02 12.38 8.05
CA GLU A 158 2.30 12.45 9.49
C GLU A 158 1.46 13.51 10.22
N SER A 159 1.20 14.67 9.60
CA SER A 159 0.58 15.81 10.27
C SER A 159 -0.20 16.71 9.31
N LEU A 160 -1.02 17.61 9.84
CA LEU A 160 -1.71 18.63 9.04
C LEU A 160 -0.73 19.54 8.29
N LYS A 161 0.43 19.85 8.86
CA LYS A 161 1.49 20.59 8.17
C LYS A 161 2.03 19.83 6.96
N ASP A 162 2.19 18.52 7.09
CA ASP A 162 2.60 17.66 5.96
C ASP A 162 1.53 17.65 4.86
N VAL A 163 0.25 17.63 5.24
CA VAL A 163 -0.88 17.72 4.29
C VAL A 163 -0.84 19.02 3.49
N GLU A 164 -0.57 20.16 4.16
CA GLU A 164 -0.43 21.46 3.49
C GLU A 164 0.70 21.42 2.43
N GLU A 165 1.84 20.85 2.80
CA GLU A 165 2.97 20.70 1.88
C GLU A 165 2.65 19.79 0.69
N ILE A 166 1.94 18.68 0.93
CA ILE A 166 1.51 17.73 -0.09
C ILE A 166 0.55 18.37 -1.10
N ARG A 167 -0.43 19.14 -0.62
CA ARG A 167 -1.54 19.69 -1.43
C ARG A 167 -1.28 21.06 -2.03
N LYS A 168 -0.18 21.72 -1.69
CA LYS A 168 0.15 23.02 -2.26
C LYS A 168 0.19 22.94 -3.79
N LYS A 169 -0.18 24.03 -4.44
CA LYS A 169 -0.13 24.12 -5.91
C LYS A 169 1.26 23.78 -6.45
N GLY A 170 1.35 22.85 -7.38
CA GLY A 170 2.61 22.33 -7.91
C GLY A 170 3.32 21.34 -6.98
N GLY A 171 2.71 20.95 -5.86
CA GLY A 171 3.26 19.98 -4.91
C GLY A 171 3.19 18.54 -5.39
N VAL A 172 3.60 17.62 -4.53
CA VAL A 172 3.70 16.19 -4.87
C VAL A 172 2.35 15.58 -5.30
N LEU A 173 1.22 16.05 -4.76
CA LEU A 173 -0.11 15.58 -5.17
C LEU A 173 -0.40 15.92 -6.64
N ASP A 174 0.03 17.09 -7.12
CA ASP A 174 -0.13 17.46 -8.53
C ASP A 174 0.78 16.61 -9.43
N VAL A 175 1.98 16.26 -8.96
CA VAL A 175 2.87 15.28 -9.65
C VAL A 175 2.16 13.93 -9.82
N LEU A 176 1.62 13.36 -8.73
CA LEU A 176 0.94 12.06 -8.80
C LEU A 176 -0.29 12.12 -9.73
N SER A 177 -1.07 13.20 -9.66
CA SER A 177 -2.25 13.38 -10.52
C SER A 177 -1.86 13.40 -12.00
N LYS A 178 -0.79 14.12 -12.34
CA LYS A 178 -0.26 14.16 -13.70
C LYS A 178 0.23 12.78 -14.17
N LEU A 179 0.95 12.05 -13.34
CA LEU A 179 1.43 10.70 -13.66
C LEU A 179 0.28 9.70 -13.87
N LYS A 180 -0.85 9.92 -13.16
CA LYS A 180 -2.09 9.15 -13.40
C LYS A 180 -2.69 9.48 -14.77
N GLU A 181 -2.79 10.75 -15.14
CA GLU A 181 -3.27 11.20 -16.47
C GLU A 181 -2.37 10.66 -17.60
N GLU A 182 -1.07 10.62 -17.39
CA GLU A 182 -0.08 10.08 -18.32
C GLU A 182 -0.07 8.53 -18.39
N GLY A 183 -0.77 7.86 -17.46
CA GLY A 183 -0.85 6.41 -17.38
C GLY A 183 0.41 5.72 -16.88
N ILE A 184 1.27 6.46 -16.17
CA ILE A 184 2.42 5.91 -15.44
C ILE A 184 1.95 5.17 -14.19
N THR A 185 0.86 5.64 -13.58
CA THR A 185 0.12 4.87 -12.59
C THR A 185 -1.35 4.83 -12.95
N ARG A 186 -2.05 3.75 -12.61
CA ARG A 186 -3.51 3.65 -12.83
C ARG A 186 -4.27 4.41 -11.76
N PHE A 187 -3.81 4.32 -10.53
CA PHE A 187 -4.46 4.89 -9.35
C PHE A 187 -3.43 5.61 -8.48
N ILE A 188 -3.91 6.59 -7.71
CA ILE A 188 -3.10 7.28 -6.72
C ILE A 188 -3.71 7.13 -5.32
N GLY A 189 -2.83 7.08 -4.32
CA GLY A 189 -3.22 6.92 -2.94
C GLY A 189 -2.28 7.62 -1.98
N PHE A 190 -2.47 7.36 -0.70
CA PHE A 190 -1.55 7.76 0.35
C PHE A 190 -1.47 6.70 1.44
N SER A 191 -0.42 6.78 2.25
CA SER A 191 -0.28 5.97 3.46
C SER A 191 0.04 6.84 4.67
N GLY A 192 -0.32 6.37 5.87
CA GLY A 192 0.00 7.07 7.10
C GLY A 192 -0.15 6.21 8.34
N HIS A 193 0.54 6.61 9.43
CA HIS A 193 0.59 5.84 10.66
C HIS A 193 -0.06 6.55 11.84
N GLY A 194 0.06 7.86 11.90
CA GLY A 194 -0.20 8.64 13.09
C GLY A 194 -1.55 9.35 13.09
N ASP A 195 -1.55 10.59 12.75
CA ASP A 195 -2.64 11.53 12.97
C ASP A 195 -3.88 11.26 12.10
N ALA A 196 -5.00 10.92 12.73
CA ALA A 196 -6.27 10.69 12.03
C ALA A 196 -6.85 11.96 11.38
N GLU A 197 -6.58 13.15 11.96
CA GLU A 197 -7.04 14.42 11.37
C GLU A 197 -6.26 14.71 10.08
N ALA A 198 -4.94 14.46 10.09
CA ALA A 198 -4.13 14.59 8.89
C ALA A 198 -4.58 13.62 7.78
N LEU A 199 -4.83 12.35 8.15
CA LEU A 199 -5.33 11.35 7.20
C LEU A 199 -6.72 11.74 6.65
N LYS A 200 -7.59 12.26 7.51
CA LYS A 200 -8.90 12.76 7.10
C LYS A 200 -8.79 13.97 6.17
N ALA A 201 -7.89 14.91 6.45
CA ALA A 201 -7.63 16.04 5.57
C ALA A 201 -7.14 15.60 4.18
N MET A 202 -6.38 14.50 4.08
CA MET A 202 -6.03 13.88 2.79
C MET A 202 -7.26 13.32 2.07
N VAL A 203 -8.14 12.61 2.78
CA VAL A 203 -9.42 12.10 2.24
C VAL A 203 -10.27 13.25 1.71
N ASP A 204 -10.37 14.35 2.46
CA ASP A 204 -11.20 15.53 2.12
C ASP A 204 -10.74 16.25 0.84
N THR A 205 -9.50 16.03 0.39
CA THR A 205 -9.05 16.51 -0.94
C THR A 205 -9.89 15.95 -2.10
N GLY A 206 -10.49 14.77 -1.93
CA GLY A 206 -11.27 14.08 -2.96
C GLY A 206 -10.44 13.54 -4.14
N ARG A 207 -9.12 13.66 -4.10
CA ARG A 207 -8.24 13.39 -5.24
C ARG A 207 -7.68 11.97 -5.26
N PHE A 208 -7.80 11.21 -4.18
CA PHE A 208 -7.21 9.87 -4.06
C PHE A 208 -8.20 8.74 -4.36
N ASP A 209 -7.67 7.63 -4.84
CA ASP A 209 -8.42 6.41 -5.13
C ASP A 209 -8.37 5.41 -3.96
N SER A 210 -7.29 5.44 -3.17
CA SER A 210 -7.10 4.50 -2.05
C SER A 210 -6.26 5.11 -0.93
N MET A 211 -6.43 4.55 0.27
CA MET A 211 -5.55 4.80 1.41
C MET A 211 -5.06 3.51 2.04
N LEU A 212 -3.85 3.56 2.63
CA LEU A 212 -3.26 2.49 3.44
C LEU A 212 -2.83 3.09 4.77
N PHE A 213 -3.44 2.70 5.88
CA PHE A 213 -3.11 3.30 7.17
C PHE A 213 -2.98 2.29 8.29
N ALA A 214 -2.20 2.68 9.31
CA ALA A 214 -2.00 1.87 10.48
C ALA A 214 -3.28 1.82 11.31
N MET A 215 -3.85 0.63 11.46
CA MET A 215 -5.00 0.39 12.32
C MET A 215 -5.00 -1.05 12.82
N ASN A 216 -5.27 -1.19 14.07
CA ASN A 216 -5.57 -2.44 14.72
C ASN A 216 -6.63 -2.17 15.81
N HIS A 217 -6.88 -3.12 16.70
CA HIS A 217 -7.83 -2.94 17.79
C HIS A 217 -7.52 -1.78 18.74
N TYR A 218 -6.32 -1.19 18.67
CA TYR A 218 -5.92 -0.03 19.48
C TYR A 218 -6.55 1.29 19.08
N ASP A 219 -7.18 1.35 17.94
CA ASP A 219 -7.67 2.62 17.40
C ASP A 219 -8.91 3.18 18.12
N ALA A 220 -9.58 2.35 18.93
CA ALA A 220 -10.91 2.63 19.42
C ALA A 220 -11.02 3.89 20.30
N ASN A 221 -9.93 4.36 20.94
CA ASN A 221 -10.06 5.35 22.04
C ASN A 221 -9.39 6.70 21.84
N LYS A 222 -8.46 6.88 20.90
CA LYS A 222 -7.73 8.15 20.78
C LYS A 222 -7.84 8.84 19.42
N GLN A 223 -7.94 8.09 18.36
CA GLN A 223 -7.93 8.64 16.99
C GLN A 223 -9.27 8.47 16.27
N ASN A 224 -10.13 7.60 16.79
CA ASN A 224 -11.46 7.29 16.26
C ASN A 224 -11.50 7.10 14.72
N ARG A 225 -10.49 6.43 14.17
CA ARG A 225 -10.39 6.19 12.72
C ARG A 225 -11.60 5.42 12.20
N GLN A 226 -12.11 4.48 12.99
CA GLN A 226 -13.29 3.70 12.64
C GLN A 226 -14.56 4.56 12.58
N GLY A 227 -14.71 5.55 13.46
CA GLY A 227 -15.90 6.42 13.51
C GLY A 227 -15.83 7.64 12.59
N THR A 228 -14.65 8.07 12.17
CA THR A 228 -14.48 9.30 11.40
C THR A 228 -13.77 9.10 10.08
N LEU A 229 -12.56 8.51 10.09
CA LEU A 229 -11.74 8.39 8.89
C LEU A 229 -12.30 7.39 7.87
N ILE A 230 -12.69 6.19 8.34
CA ILE A 230 -13.25 5.15 7.47
C ILE A 230 -14.55 5.60 6.82
N PRO A 231 -15.55 6.16 7.54
CA PRO A 231 -16.77 6.68 6.94
C PRO A 231 -16.50 7.77 5.89
N ALA A 232 -15.63 8.73 6.18
CA ALA A 232 -15.26 9.78 5.23
C ALA A 232 -14.65 9.23 3.94
N ALA A 233 -13.76 8.23 4.06
CA ALA A 233 -13.15 7.59 2.90
C ALA A 233 -14.17 6.76 2.09
N LYS A 234 -15.10 6.08 2.76
CA LYS A 234 -16.20 5.33 2.11
C LYS A 234 -17.12 6.27 1.32
N GLU A 235 -17.45 7.43 1.88
CA GLU A 235 -18.26 8.45 1.20
C GLU A 235 -17.61 8.93 -0.12
N LYS A 236 -16.28 9.02 -0.14
CA LYS A 236 -15.50 9.32 -1.37
C LYS A 236 -15.29 8.12 -2.29
N GLY A 237 -15.80 6.96 -1.92
CA GLY A 237 -15.60 5.70 -2.65
C GLY A 237 -14.15 5.22 -2.67
N MET A 238 -13.31 5.64 -1.72
CA MET A 238 -11.91 5.25 -1.69
C MET A 238 -11.74 3.78 -1.29
N GLY A 239 -10.74 3.12 -1.88
CA GLY A 239 -10.24 1.84 -1.42
C GLY A 239 -9.53 1.99 -0.07
N ILE A 240 -9.81 1.09 0.87
CA ILE A 240 -9.33 1.17 2.24
C ILE A 240 -8.54 -0.09 2.60
N MET A 241 -7.23 0.05 2.75
CA MET A 241 -6.35 -1.01 3.21
C MET A 241 -5.77 -0.68 4.59
N LEU A 242 -5.66 -1.68 5.45
CA LEU A 242 -5.07 -1.52 6.77
C LEU A 242 -3.66 -2.12 6.81
N MET A 243 -2.79 -1.55 7.63
CA MET A 243 -1.47 -2.10 7.96
C MET A 243 -1.24 -2.10 9.47
N LYS A 244 -0.13 -2.68 9.94
CA LYS A 244 0.22 -2.84 11.38
C LYS A 244 -0.77 -3.70 12.17
N THR A 245 -1.58 -4.49 11.51
CA THR A 245 -2.66 -5.30 12.11
C THR A 245 -2.12 -6.38 13.05
N ILE A 246 -0.91 -6.89 12.82
CA ILE A 246 -0.27 -7.95 13.64
C ILE A 246 0.77 -7.42 14.63
N ARG A 247 1.03 -6.11 14.66
CA ARG A 247 2.01 -5.49 15.58
C ARG A 247 1.74 -5.76 17.07
N PRO A 248 0.49 -5.89 17.54
CA PRO A 248 0.24 -6.28 18.92
C PRO A 248 0.96 -7.55 19.38
N LYS A 249 1.30 -8.45 18.48
CA LYS A 249 2.10 -9.66 18.79
C LYS A 249 3.47 -9.35 19.36
N GLU A 250 4.07 -8.23 19.00
CA GLU A 250 5.38 -7.81 19.49
C GLU A 250 5.33 -7.45 20.98
N THR A 251 4.19 -6.94 21.45
CA THR A 251 3.96 -6.58 22.85
C THR A 251 3.30 -7.69 23.66
N ILE A 252 2.37 -8.43 23.02
CA ILE A 252 1.56 -9.48 23.67
C ILE A 252 2.00 -10.84 23.13
N LYS A 253 2.93 -11.49 23.83
CA LYS A 253 3.59 -12.72 23.34
C LYS A 253 2.62 -13.88 23.10
N ASP A 254 1.58 -14.01 23.92
CA ASP A 254 0.65 -15.13 23.87
C ASP A 254 -0.57 -14.93 22.95
N ILE A 255 -0.66 -13.77 22.30
CA ILE A 255 -1.76 -13.52 21.37
C ILE A 255 -1.60 -14.34 20.07
N ASP A 256 -2.71 -14.94 19.64
CA ASP A 256 -2.73 -15.63 18.35
C ASP A 256 -2.79 -14.62 17.19
N ILE A 257 -1.76 -14.65 16.33
CA ILE A 257 -1.69 -13.81 15.14
C ILE A 257 -2.89 -14.00 14.22
N LYS A 258 -3.43 -15.22 14.13
CA LYS A 258 -4.63 -15.51 13.32
C LYS A 258 -5.84 -14.72 13.81
N GLN A 259 -5.98 -14.53 15.12
CA GLN A 259 -7.05 -13.72 15.69
C GLN A 259 -6.88 -12.23 15.39
N LEU A 260 -5.65 -11.72 15.40
CA LEU A 260 -5.36 -10.33 15.00
C LEU A 260 -5.75 -10.07 13.54
N VAL A 261 -5.36 -10.97 12.63
CA VAL A 261 -5.71 -10.86 11.22
C VAL A 261 -7.22 -11.02 11.02
N ARG A 262 -7.84 -12.00 11.70
CA ARG A 262 -9.30 -12.22 11.66
C ARG A 262 -10.05 -10.98 12.14
N PHE A 263 -9.62 -10.35 13.24
CA PHE A 263 -10.20 -9.11 13.74
C PHE A 263 -10.16 -8.01 12.70
N ALA A 264 -8.97 -7.73 12.16
CA ALA A 264 -8.79 -6.67 11.17
C ALA A 264 -9.64 -6.87 9.90
N LEU A 265 -9.72 -8.11 9.41
CA LEU A 265 -10.56 -8.47 8.26
C LEU A 265 -12.08 -8.47 8.59
N SER A 266 -12.45 -8.42 9.88
CA SER A 266 -13.84 -8.35 10.33
C SER A 266 -14.33 -6.94 10.65
N LEU A 267 -13.46 -5.93 10.48
CA LEU A 267 -13.86 -4.54 10.65
C LEU A 267 -14.74 -4.09 9.48
N ASP A 268 -15.73 -3.27 9.82
CA ASP A 268 -16.63 -2.70 8.82
C ASP A 268 -15.94 -1.55 8.08
N GLY A 269 -15.93 -1.61 6.75
CA GLY A 269 -15.41 -0.55 5.89
C GLY A 269 -14.10 -0.86 5.17
N PRO A 270 -13.04 -1.40 5.81
CA PRO A 270 -11.82 -1.77 5.10
C PRO A 270 -12.03 -2.86 4.05
N ASP A 271 -11.38 -2.71 2.91
CA ASP A 271 -11.41 -3.67 1.81
C ASP A 271 -10.43 -4.83 2.07
N GLY A 272 -9.34 -4.56 2.78
CA GLY A 272 -8.34 -5.57 3.10
C GLY A 272 -7.21 -5.07 3.99
N ILE A 273 -6.20 -5.90 4.14
CA ILE A 273 -5.02 -5.62 4.97
C ILE A 273 -3.72 -5.87 4.19
N ALA A 274 -2.65 -5.16 4.52
CA ALA A 274 -1.30 -5.45 4.04
C ALA A 274 -0.50 -6.12 5.17
N VAL A 275 -0.01 -7.34 4.92
CA VAL A 275 0.74 -8.14 5.90
C VAL A 275 2.12 -8.45 5.37
N GLY A 276 3.14 -8.20 6.21
CA GLY A 276 4.52 -8.57 5.89
C GLY A 276 4.72 -10.08 5.91
N MET A 277 5.36 -10.61 4.86
CA MET A 277 5.66 -12.02 4.69
C MET A 277 7.17 -12.20 4.44
N ASP A 278 7.76 -13.22 5.06
CA ASP A 278 9.21 -13.51 5.02
C ASP A 278 9.54 -14.96 4.67
N SER A 279 8.53 -15.79 4.48
CA SER A 279 8.72 -17.22 4.17
C SER A 279 7.44 -17.85 3.59
N LYS A 280 7.59 -18.97 2.87
CA LYS A 280 6.46 -19.78 2.39
C LYS A 280 5.54 -20.21 3.53
N LYS A 281 6.10 -20.54 4.70
CA LYS A 281 5.31 -20.90 5.89
C LYS A 281 4.37 -19.77 6.31
N VAL A 282 4.82 -18.53 6.27
CA VAL A 282 3.98 -17.37 6.58
C VAL A 282 2.95 -17.14 5.47
N VAL A 283 3.31 -17.34 4.20
CA VAL A 283 2.36 -17.32 3.08
C VAL A 283 1.26 -18.35 3.30
N ASP A 284 1.60 -19.62 3.58
CA ASP A 284 0.64 -20.71 3.82
C ASP A 284 -0.31 -20.41 4.97
N SER A 285 0.21 -19.85 6.07
CA SER A 285 -0.61 -19.45 7.21
C SER A 285 -1.66 -18.39 6.86
N ASN A 286 -1.31 -17.42 6.00
CA ASN A 286 -2.23 -16.39 5.53
C ASN A 286 -3.23 -16.94 4.49
N LEU A 287 -2.78 -17.85 3.62
CA LEU A 287 -3.66 -18.54 2.66
C LEU A 287 -4.70 -19.40 3.39
N ASP A 288 -4.27 -20.20 4.39
CA ASP A 288 -5.16 -21.02 5.20
C ASP A 288 -6.21 -20.15 5.91
N LEU A 289 -5.77 -19.04 6.51
CA LEU A 289 -6.67 -18.09 7.16
C LEU A 289 -7.70 -17.52 6.18
N LEU A 290 -7.28 -17.11 4.98
CA LEU A 290 -8.17 -16.55 3.96
C LEU A 290 -9.18 -17.59 3.47
N ARG A 291 -8.73 -18.82 3.15
CA ARG A 291 -9.61 -19.91 2.66
C ARG A 291 -10.65 -20.30 3.67
N ASN A 292 -10.30 -20.24 4.96
CA ASN A 292 -11.17 -20.62 6.07
C ASN A 292 -11.75 -19.39 6.79
N PHE A 293 -11.72 -18.22 6.19
CA PHE A 293 -12.10 -16.96 6.84
C PHE A 293 -13.57 -16.98 7.26
N LYS A 294 -13.78 -16.76 8.56
CA LYS A 294 -15.10 -16.49 9.15
C LYS A 294 -15.01 -15.16 9.91
N PRO A 295 -15.82 -14.16 9.55
CA PRO A 295 -15.77 -12.87 10.23
C PRO A 295 -16.12 -13.04 11.72
N MET A 296 -15.52 -12.18 12.55
CA MET A 296 -15.94 -12.05 13.94
C MET A 296 -17.29 -11.34 14.00
N ASN A 297 -18.20 -11.83 14.82
CA ASN A 297 -19.42 -11.11 15.16
C ASN A 297 -19.13 -9.95 16.13
N ALA A 298 -20.14 -9.15 16.45
CA ALA A 298 -19.98 -7.97 17.31
C ALA A 298 -19.48 -8.33 18.71
N GLU A 299 -19.95 -9.42 19.29
CA GLU A 299 -19.54 -9.90 20.62
C GLU A 299 -18.08 -10.36 20.61
N GLU A 300 -17.66 -11.15 19.61
CA GLU A 300 -16.28 -11.59 19.45
C GLU A 300 -15.34 -10.38 19.26
N LYS A 301 -15.70 -9.40 18.42
CA LYS A 301 -14.94 -8.16 18.23
C LYS A 301 -14.78 -7.39 19.54
N SER A 302 -15.86 -7.24 20.30
CA SER A 302 -15.85 -6.54 21.59
C SER A 302 -14.98 -7.25 22.62
N LYS A 303 -15.14 -8.56 22.79
CA LYS A 303 -14.29 -9.36 23.70
C LYS A 303 -12.82 -9.27 23.34
N PHE A 304 -12.50 -9.35 22.05
CA PHE A 304 -11.14 -9.27 21.58
C PHE A 304 -10.53 -7.87 21.81
N ALA A 305 -11.28 -6.81 21.53
CA ALA A 305 -10.87 -5.44 21.82
C ALA A 305 -10.63 -5.20 23.32
N MET A 306 -11.50 -5.73 24.18
CA MET A 306 -11.33 -5.66 25.65
C MET A 306 -10.08 -6.40 26.12
N LEU A 307 -9.80 -7.59 25.62
CA LEU A 307 -8.57 -8.35 25.92
C LEU A 307 -7.30 -7.55 25.63
N LEU A 308 -7.35 -6.75 24.58
CA LEU A 308 -6.19 -6.02 24.09
C LEU A 308 -6.10 -4.59 24.65
N SER A 309 -7.17 -4.05 25.21
CA SER A 309 -7.25 -2.67 25.70
C SER A 309 -6.19 -2.31 26.77
N PRO A 310 -5.78 -3.20 27.71
CA PRO A 310 -4.74 -2.90 28.69
C PRO A 310 -3.37 -2.61 28.08
N TYR A 311 -3.14 -3.10 26.85
CA TYR A 311 -1.89 -2.91 26.12
C TYR A 311 -1.91 -1.67 25.22
N PHE A 312 -2.94 -0.86 25.37
CA PHE A 312 -3.17 0.36 24.60
C PHE A 312 -2.34 1.53 25.14
N ARG A 313 -1.03 1.42 25.04
CA ARG A 313 -0.09 2.42 25.51
C ARG A 313 0.68 2.99 24.34
N HIS A 314 1.01 4.28 24.41
CA HIS A 314 1.77 4.96 23.35
C HIS A 314 3.11 4.26 23.08
N GLU A 315 3.74 3.73 24.12
CA GLU A 315 5.00 2.98 24.04
C GLU A 315 4.88 1.71 23.19
N ASN A 316 3.68 1.15 23.08
CA ASN A 316 3.40 -0.05 22.30
C ASN A 316 3.02 0.26 20.85
N LEU A 317 3.01 1.54 20.47
CA LEU A 317 2.61 2.04 19.17
C LEU A 317 3.79 2.78 18.53
N GLU A 318 4.90 2.09 18.36
CA GLU A 318 6.17 2.66 17.83
C GLU A 318 5.98 3.51 16.58
N TRP A 319 5.06 3.10 15.71
CA TRP A 319 4.75 3.82 14.48
C TRP A 319 4.03 5.17 14.68
N MET A 320 3.61 5.47 15.91
CA MET A 320 3.06 6.78 16.29
C MET A 320 4.11 7.72 16.86
N ASN A 321 5.33 7.24 17.08
CA ASN A 321 6.41 8.06 17.62
C ASN A 321 6.98 8.97 16.53
N PRO A 322 7.34 10.23 16.90
CA PRO A 322 8.06 11.11 15.99
C PRO A 322 9.33 10.45 15.47
N GLY A 323 9.55 10.53 14.16
CA GLY A 323 10.72 9.92 13.52
C GLY A 323 10.62 8.42 13.23
N TYR A 324 9.47 7.79 13.48
CA TYR A 324 9.25 6.42 13.02
C TYR A 324 9.42 6.33 11.49
N PHE A 325 10.15 5.36 11.04
CA PHE A 325 10.36 5.09 9.63
C PHE A 325 9.75 3.73 9.27
N ASP A 326 8.91 3.73 8.24
CA ASP A 326 8.31 2.51 7.71
C ASP A 326 9.26 1.85 6.70
N GLY A 327 9.89 0.80 7.10
CA GLY A 327 10.95 0.12 6.40
C GLY A 327 11.98 -0.38 7.42
N TYR A 328 13.05 -0.95 6.95
CA TYR A 328 14.15 -1.39 7.82
C TYR A 328 15.28 -0.37 7.74
N ARG A 329 15.56 0.29 8.87
CA ARG A 329 16.84 0.95 9.09
C ARG A 329 17.58 0.09 10.10
N GLY A 330 18.60 -0.61 9.65
CA GLY A 330 19.49 -1.36 10.51
C GLY A 330 20.19 -0.49 11.56
#